data_40c657c4b3857d689fab63f653b9d6a1
#
_entry.id   40c657c4b3857d689fab63f653b9d6a1
#
_cell.length_a   1.000
_cell.length_b   1.000
_cell.length_c   1.000
_cell.angle_alpha   90.00
_cell.angle_beta   90.00
_cell.angle_gamma   90.00
#
_symmetry.space_group_name_H-M   'P 1'
#
loop_
_entity.id
_entity.type
_entity.pdbx_description
1 polymer ?
#
loop_
_entity_poly.entity_id
_entity_poly.type
_entity_poly.pdbx_seq_one_letter_code
_entity_poly.pdbx_strand_id
1 'polypeptide(L)'
;MKNNSMAARYVRNGKTISGRLHDEMVMMDLEQGKYFSLNPVATRIWELLEQPMTITELCIQLTEEYDVDSQACMEEVGEHIEELVRLGLVSGSEEE
;
A
#
# COMPACT_ATOMS: atom_id res chain seq x y z
N MET A 1 19.26 9.97 2.69
CA MET A 1 18.77 9.79 2.89
C MET A 1 17.79 9.44 3.19
N LYS A 2 17.29 9.51 3.55
CA LYS A 2 16.53 9.15 3.89
C LYS A 2 15.64 8.87 3.68
N ASN A 3 15.34 8.45 3.44
CA ASN A 3 14.41 8.03 3.06
C ASN A 3 13.21 7.77 3.50
N ASN A 4 12.79 7.34 4.01
CA ASN A 4 11.50 7.06 4.59
C ASN A 4 11.00 8.24 5.35
N SER A 5 10.82 9.32 4.69
CA SER A 5 10.21 10.48 5.25
C SER A 5 8.77 10.12 5.64
N MET A 6 8.41 10.36 6.90
CA MET A 6 7.03 10.16 7.33
C MET A 6 6.08 11.11 6.62
N ALA A 7 6.62 12.12 5.96
CA ALA A 7 5.79 13.06 5.19
C ALA A 7 5.55 12.61 3.76
N ALA A 8 6.21 11.55 3.33
CA ALA A 8 6.01 11.06 1.97
C ALA A 8 4.59 10.52 1.83
N ARG A 9 3.97 10.85 0.71
CA ARG A 9 2.65 10.34 0.40
C ARG A 9 2.77 9.33 -0.72
N TYR A 10 1.98 8.29 -0.63
CA TYR A 10 2.03 7.18 -1.56
C TYR A 10 0.67 7.03 -2.22
N VAL A 11 0.69 6.67 -3.48
CA VAL A 11 -0.55 6.47 -4.24
C VAL A 11 -0.28 5.34 -5.23
N ARG A 12 -1.28 4.50 -5.45
CA ARG A 12 -1.12 3.42 -6.42
C ARG A 12 -1.10 4.01 -7.82
N ASN A 13 -0.35 3.37 -8.72
CA ASN A 13 -0.30 3.86 -10.08
C ASN A 13 -1.51 3.32 -10.86
N GLY A 14 -1.76 3.89 -12.04
CA GLY A 14 -2.94 3.54 -12.81
C GLY A 14 -2.72 2.43 -13.82
N LYS A 15 -1.64 1.66 -13.67
CA LYS A 15 -1.27 0.66 -14.66
C LYS A 15 -1.58 -0.76 -14.21
N THR A 16 -2.43 -0.90 -13.21
CA THR A 16 -2.84 -2.20 -12.73
C THR A 16 -4.34 -2.36 -12.89
N ILE A 17 -4.75 -3.59 -13.13
CA ILE A 17 -6.15 -3.98 -13.07
C ILE A 17 -6.32 -4.84 -11.84
N SER A 18 -7.38 -4.61 -11.09
CA SER A 18 -7.64 -5.42 -9.91
C SER A 18 -9.06 -5.97 -9.95
N GLY A 19 -9.22 -7.11 -9.31
CA GLY A 19 -10.52 -7.74 -9.20
C GLY A 19 -10.49 -8.68 -8.03
N ARG A 20 -11.67 -9.03 -7.52
CA ARG A 20 -11.78 -9.94 -6.41
C ARG A 20 -12.01 -11.35 -6.93
N LEU A 21 -11.26 -12.27 -6.35
CA LEU A 21 -11.43 -13.69 -6.63
C LEU A 21 -11.64 -14.36 -5.29
N HIS A 22 -12.89 -14.75 -5.00
CA HIS A 22 -13.26 -15.21 -3.67
C HIS A 22 -13.03 -14.08 -2.68
N ASP A 23 -12.22 -14.32 -1.65
CA ASP A 23 -11.97 -13.33 -0.62
C ASP A 23 -10.69 -12.56 -0.84
N GLU A 24 -10.00 -12.83 -1.94
CA GLU A 24 -8.71 -12.22 -2.19
C GLU A 24 -8.80 -11.22 -3.32
N MET A 25 -8.00 -10.18 -3.21
CA MET A 25 -7.83 -9.26 -4.31
C MET A 25 -6.66 -9.73 -5.15
N VAL A 26 -6.87 -9.78 -6.45
CA VAL A 26 -5.83 -10.14 -7.40
C VAL A 26 -5.57 -8.92 -8.27
N MET A 27 -4.31 -8.56 -8.41
CA MET A 27 -3.90 -7.44 -9.25
C MET A 27 -3.05 -7.95 -10.39
N MET A 28 -3.19 -7.32 -11.54
CA MET A 28 -2.31 -7.59 -12.67
C MET A 28 -1.64 -6.31 -13.09
N ASP A 29 -0.32 -6.35 -13.16
CA ASP A 29 0.48 -5.24 -13.68
C ASP A 29 0.46 -5.35 -15.20
N LEU A 30 -0.18 -4.38 -15.85
CA LEU A 30 -0.36 -4.44 -17.28
C LEU A 30 0.95 -4.31 -18.05
N GLU A 31 1.91 -3.61 -17.48
CA GLU A 31 3.18 -3.42 -18.17
C GLU A 31 4.04 -4.68 -18.15
N GLN A 32 4.06 -5.37 -17.02
CA GLN A 32 4.92 -6.53 -16.85
C GLN A 32 4.18 -7.84 -16.98
N GLY A 33 2.85 -7.79 -16.98
CA GLY A 33 2.06 -9.00 -17.09
C GLY A 33 2.13 -9.90 -15.87
N LYS A 34 2.40 -9.32 -14.70
CA LYS A 34 2.55 -10.10 -13.47
C LYS A 34 1.30 -10.02 -12.63
N TYR A 35 1.02 -11.11 -11.93
CA TYR A 35 -0.11 -11.19 -11.04
C TYR A 35 0.35 -11.09 -9.60
N PHE A 36 -0.46 -10.46 -8.77
CA PHE A 36 -0.19 -10.33 -7.34
C PHE A 36 -1.46 -10.64 -6.59
N SER A 37 -1.34 -11.42 -5.53
CA SER A 37 -2.46 -11.76 -4.68
C SER A 37 -2.27 -11.06 -3.35
N LEU A 38 -3.32 -10.39 -2.86
CA LEU A 38 -3.24 -9.61 -1.64
C LEU A 38 -4.11 -10.23 -0.57
N ASN A 39 -3.55 -10.38 0.64
CA ASN A 39 -4.36 -10.80 1.78
C ASN A 39 -5.29 -9.64 2.18
N PRO A 40 -6.21 -9.86 3.14
CA PRO A 40 -7.20 -8.83 3.46
C PRO A 40 -6.59 -7.50 3.90
N VAL A 41 -5.53 -7.51 4.71
CA VAL A 41 -4.93 -6.26 5.16
C VAL A 41 -4.25 -5.55 4.00
N ALA A 42 -3.50 -6.28 3.18
CA ALA A 42 -2.86 -5.70 2.01
C ALA A 42 -3.90 -5.18 1.02
N THR A 43 -5.02 -5.87 0.89
CA THR A 43 -6.12 -5.41 0.06
C THR A 43 -6.63 -4.07 0.55
N ARG A 44 -6.81 -3.94 1.87
CA ARG A 44 -7.29 -2.67 2.43
C ARG A 44 -6.30 -1.54 2.19
N ILE A 45 -5.01 -1.82 2.35
CA ILE A 45 -3.99 -0.83 2.05
C ILE A 45 -4.09 -0.39 0.60
N TRP A 46 -4.25 -1.33 -0.30
CA TRP A 46 -4.37 -1.01 -1.73
C TRP A 46 -5.58 -0.13 -2.00
N GLU A 47 -6.71 -0.44 -1.36
CA GLU A 47 -7.90 0.37 -1.53
C GLU A 47 -7.68 1.80 -1.04
N LEU A 48 -7.02 1.95 0.11
CA LEU A 48 -6.78 3.27 0.68
C LEU A 48 -5.83 4.08 -0.19
N LEU A 49 -4.95 3.42 -0.92
CA LEU A 49 -3.97 4.12 -1.75
C LEU A 49 -4.55 4.62 -3.06
N GLU A 50 -5.84 4.51 -3.24
CA GLU A 50 -6.52 5.19 -4.35
C GLU A 50 -6.25 6.69 -4.27
N GLN A 51 -6.06 7.21 -3.07
CA GLN A 51 -5.71 8.60 -2.84
C GLN A 51 -4.35 8.68 -2.18
N PRO A 52 -3.60 9.75 -2.37
CA PRO A 52 -2.29 9.86 -1.72
C PRO A 52 -2.41 9.84 -0.21
N MET A 53 -1.64 8.97 0.44
CA MET A 53 -1.67 8.83 1.90
C MET A 53 -0.28 8.61 2.42
N THR A 54 -0.03 9.15 3.61
CA THR A 54 1.21 8.87 4.32
C THR A 54 1.09 7.53 5.03
N ILE A 55 2.24 6.98 5.44
CA ILE A 55 2.24 5.74 6.22
C ILE A 55 1.47 5.95 7.52
N THR A 56 1.65 7.11 8.16
CA THR A 56 0.92 7.40 9.40
C THR A 56 -0.59 7.37 9.17
N GLU A 57 -1.05 7.99 8.08
CA GLU A 57 -2.48 8.00 7.78
C GLU A 57 -3.00 6.59 7.53
N LEU A 58 -2.22 5.78 6.80
CA LEU A 58 -2.63 4.39 6.57
C LEU A 58 -2.74 3.64 7.90
N CYS A 59 -1.79 3.84 8.80
CA CYS A 59 -1.80 3.12 10.05
C CYS A 59 -2.94 3.57 10.95
N ILE A 60 -3.27 4.86 10.95
CA ILE A 60 -4.42 5.33 11.71
C ILE A 60 -5.68 4.61 11.23
N GLN A 61 -5.85 4.54 9.92
CA GLN A 61 -7.03 3.88 9.37
C GLN A 61 -7.04 2.39 9.72
N LEU A 62 -5.90 1.73 9.60
CA LEU A 62 -5.85 0.30 9.85
C LEU A 62 -6.06 -0.05 11.32
N THR A 63 -5.52 0.78 12.22
CA THR A 63 -5.70 0.49 13.65
C THR A 63 -7.12 0.77 14.10
N GLU A 64 -7.88 1.56 13.36
CA GLU A 64 -9.30 1.72 13.64
C GLU A 64 -10.12 0.52 13.17
N GLU A 65 -9.65 -0.15 12.12
CA GLU A 65 -10.41 -1.26 11.54
C GLU A 65 -9.97 -2.62 12.08
N TYR A 66 -8.73 -2.73 12.50
CA TYR A 66 -8.16 -4.00 12.94
C TYR A 66 -7.56 -3.82 14.31
N ASP A 67 -7.58 -4.89 15.11
CA ASP A 67 -6.99 -4.86 16.45
C ASP A 67 -5.51 -5.19 16.32
N VAL A 68 -4.71 -4.18 16.00
CA VAL A 68 -3.27 -4.35 15.80
C VAL A 68 -2.53 -3.30 16.60
N ASP A 69 -1.31 -3.66 17.03
CA ASP A 69 -0.43 -2.74 17.72
C ASP A 69 0.05 -1.65 16.76
N SER A 70 -0.01 -0.39 17.19
CA SER A 70 0.29 0.69 16.27
C SER A 70 1.75 0.72 15.85
N GLN A 71 2.68 0.37 16.74
CA GLN A 71 4.08 0.36 16.36
C GLN A 71 4.38 -0.77 15.38
N ALA A 72 3.82 -1.94 15.63
CA ALA A 72 3.98 -3.05 14.69
C ALA A 72 3.35 -2.71 13.35
N CYS A 73 2.21 -2.03 13.38
CA CYS A 73 1.54 -1.63 12.15
C CYS A 73 2.42 -0.69 11.33
N MET A 74 3.06 0.28 11.99
CA MET A 74 3.93 1.20 11.29
C MET A 74 5.08 0.48 10.59
N GLU A 75 5.68 -0.48 11.28
CA GLU A 75 6.79 -1.22 10.71
C GLU A 75 6.36 -2.07 9.53
N GLU A 76 5.25 -2.79 9.70
CA GLU A 76 4.81 -3.71 8.66
C GLU A 76 4.26 -2.97 7.45
N VAL A 77 3.51 -1.90 7.69
CA VAL A 77 3.00 -1.11 6.58
C VAL A 77 4.16 -0.46 5.82
N GLY A 78 5.15 0.05 6.55
CA GLY A 78 6.31 0.64 5.91
C GLY A 78 7.03 -0.34 5.00
N GLU A 79 7.24 -1.57 5.48
CA GLU A 79 7.89 -2.59 4.67
C GLU A 79 7.05 -2.95 3.45
N HIS A 80 5.74 -3.06 3.66
CA HIS A 80 4.85 -3.41 2.56
C HIS A 80 4.85 -2.31 1.48
N ILE A 81 4.82 -1.06 1.92
CA ILE A 81 4.85 0.06 0.99
C ILE A 81 6.16 0.07 0.20
N GLU A 82 7.28 -0.18 0.89
CA GLU A 82 8.56 -0.25 0.19
C GLU A 82 8.55 -1.32 -0.89
N GLU A 83 7.95 -2.46 -0.57
CA GLU A 83 7.87 -3.53 -1.55
C GLU A 83 7.02 -3.11 -2.74
N LEU A 84 5.89 -2.45 -2.50
CA LEU A 84 5.04 -2.01 -3.58
C LEU A 84 5.73 -0.97 -4.46
N VAL A 85 6.51 -0.09 -3.84
CA VAL A 85 7.26 0.90 -4.61
C VAL A 85 8.31 0.19 -5.47
N ARG A 86 9.02 -0.78 -4.88
CA ARG A 86 10.04 -1.50 -5.62
C ARG A 86 9.44 -2.25 -6.81
N LEU A 87 8.24 -2.77 -6.65
CA LEU A 87 7.56 -3.48 -7.73
C LEU A 87 6.95 -2.53 -8.77
N GLY A 88 6.99 -1.23 -8.52
CA GLY A 88 6.43 -0.26 -9.45
C GLY A 88 4.93 -0.11 -9.40
N LEU A 89 4.31 -0.63 -8.34
CA LEU A 89 2.85 -0.58 -8.22
C LEU A 89 2.36 0.66 -7.50
N VAL A 90 3.23 1.29 -6.72
CA VAL A 90 2.91 2.46 -5.93
C VAL A 90 4.00 3.48 -6.13
N SER A 91 3.63 4.75 -6.17
CA SER A 91 4.58 5.85 -6.26
C SER A 91 4.55 6.65 -4.99
N GLY A 92 5.73 7.12 -4.57
CA GLY A 92 5.83 7.97 -3.41
C GLY A 92 6.33 9.34 -3.80
N SER A 93 5.85 10.38 -3.12
CA SER A 93 6.36 11.71 -3.33
C SER A 93 6.39 12.43 -1.99
N GLU A 94 7.42 13.22 -1.79
CA GLU A 94 7.56 13.97 -0.55
C GLU A 94 6.91 15.33 -0.70
N GLU A 95 6.24 15.72 0.37
CA GLU A 95 5.69 17.07 0.45
C GLU A 95 6.77 18.01 0.91
N GLU A 96 6.85 19.14 0.26
CA GLU A 96 7.78 20.16 0.65
C GLU A 96 7.23 21.07 1.70
#